data_733423863157ecf2c0e4a569509ef01d
#
_entry.id   733423863157ecf2c0e4a569509ef01d
#
_cell.length_a   1.000
_cell.length_b   1.000
_cell.length_c   1.000
_cell.angle_alpha   90.00
_cell.angle_beta   90.00
_cell.angle_gamma   90.00
#
_symmetry.space_group_name_H-M   'P 1'
#
loop_
_entity.id
_entity.type
_entity.pdbx_description
1 polymer ?
#
loop_
_entity_poly.entity_id
_entity_poly.type
_entity_poly.pdbx_seq_one_letter_code
_entity_poly.pdbx_strand_id
1 'polypeptide(L)'
;MSTLKKKVAEMIPGHLVIMDIVENIPQSKVTIIIDGPQPIDLQTTVSITKTVRNSGLLDEMYKDGFQLEVTSPGLDAPLTHPIQFKKNMGKVIKVRRIGELESSIVKIHDVKDKSFVGLSMDGVKSHLQFDNIESAFVEIKY
;
A
#
# COMPACT_ATOMS: atom_id res chain seq x y z
N MET A 1 -13.77 8.73 -3.65
CA MET A 1 -12.36 8.69 -4.09
C MET A 1 -11.87 10.10 -4.38
N SER A 2 -10.71 10.46 -3.91
CA SER A 2 -10.15 11.79 -4.13
C SER A 2 -9.80 12.02 -5.60
N THR A 3 -10.17 13.19 -6.14
CA THR A 3 -9.80 13.57 -7.50
C THR A 3 -8.29 13.65 -7.64
N LEU A 4 -7.60 14.09 -6.59
CA LEU A 4 -6.14 14.16 -6.58
C LEU A 4 -5.52 12.78 -6.74
N LYS A 5 -6.00 11.79 -6.02
CA LYS A 5 -5.51 10.41 -6.11
C LYS A 5 -5.66 9.87 -7.52
N LYS A 6 -6.79 10.11 -8.15
CA LYS A 6 -7.06 9.66 -9.51
C LYS A 6 -6.11 10.31 -10.53
N LYS A 7 -5.90 11.61 -10.42
CA LYS A 7 -5.00 12.34 -11.33
C LYS A 7 -3.56 11.90 -11.16
N VAL A 8 -3.10 11.71 -9.92
CA VAL A 8 -1.75 11.24 -9.65
C VAL A 8 -1.56 9.82 -10.17
N ALA A 9 -2.59 8.96 -10.02
CA ALA A 9 -2.52 7.59 -10.50
C ALA A 9 -2.28 7.51 -12.01
N GLU A 10 -2.79 8.47 -12.77
CA GLU A 10 -2.59 8.54 -14.22
C GLU A 10 -1.15 8.93 -14.59
N MET A 11 -0.39 9.49 -13.66
CA MET A 11 0.97 9.99 -13.90
C MET A 11 2.05 8.98 -13.51
N ILE A 12 1.71 7.91 -12.80
CA ILE A 12 2.69 6.94 -12.34
C ILE A 12 2.67 5.67 -13.21
N PRO A 13 3.78 4.89 -13.21
CA PRO A 13 3.81 3.62 -13.94
C PRO A 13 2.69 2.68 -13.53
N GLY A 14 2.11 1.96 -14.51
CA GLY A 14 0.92 1.13 -14.29
C GLY A 14 1.11 -0.04 -13.33
N HIS A 15 2.35 -0.47 -13.08
CA HIS A 15 2.62 -1.54 -12.14
C HIS A 15 2.67 -1.07 -10.68
N LEU A 16 2.58 0.24 -10.45
CA LEU A 16 2.59 0.82 -9.12
C LEU A 16 1.17 1.18 -8.68
N VAL A 17 0.95 1.16 -7.38
CA VAL A 17 -0.35 1.46 -6.77
C VAL A 17 -0.17 2.58 -5.77
N ILE A 18 -1.09 3.55 -5.80
CA ILE A 18 -1.13 4.59 -4.76
C ILE A 18 -1.88 4.01 -3.57
N MET A 19 -1.18 3.86 -2.46
CA MET A 19 -1.77 3.36 -1.22
C MET A 19 -2.53 4.46 -0.51
N ASP A 20 -1.98 5.67 -0.49
CA ASP A 20 -2.63 6.81 0.15
C ASP A 20 -1.98 8.11 -0.33
N ILE A 21 -2.71 9.21 -0.20
CA ILE A 21 -2.19 10.56 -0.35
C ILE A 21 -2.58 11.33 0.91
N VAL A 22 -1.59 11.78 1.65
CA VAL A 22 -1.79 12.51 2.88
C VAL A 22 -1.49 13.98 2.65
N GLU A 23 -2.49 14.84 2.86
CA GLU A 23 -2.35 16.28 2.73
C GLU A 23 -2.29 16.92 4.12
N ASN A 24 -1.19 17.60 4.40
CA ASN A 24 -1.05 18.37 5.62
C ASN A 24 -1.18 19.85 5.24
N ILE A 25 -2.39 20.37 5.32
CA ILE A 25 -2.72 21.73 4.87
C ILE A 25 -1.91 22.80 5.63
N PRO A 26 -1.82 22.75 6.98
CA PRO A 26 -1.05 23.75 7.72
C PRO A 26 0.41 23.85 7.30
N GLN A 27 1.02 22.74 6.88
CA GLN A 27 2.41 22.71 6.46
C GLN A 27 2.59 22.79 4.94
N SER A 28 1.50 22.81 4.19
CA SER A 28 1.49 22.74 2.73
C SER A 28 2.33 21.54 2.24
N LYS A 29 2.15 20.39 2.87
CA LYS A 29 2.89 19.16 2.56
C LYS A 29 1.96 18.10 2.03
N VAL A 30 2.37 17.48 0.92
CA VAL A 30 1.66 16.35 0.31
C VAL A 30 2.59 15.14 0.33
N THR A 31 2.11 14.04 0.90
CA THR A 31 2.85 12.77 0.94
C THR A 31 2.09 11.75 0.10
N ILE A 32 2.75 11.18 -0.90
CA ILE A 32 2.19 10.13 -1.76
C ILE A 32 2.84 8.82 -1.37
N ILE A 33 2.03 7.86 -0.91
CA ILE A 33 2.50 6.54 -0.50
C ILE A 33 2.18 5.57 -1.62
N ILE A 34 3.21 4.96 -2.19
CA ILE A 34 3.10 4.02 -3.32
C ILE A 34 3.65 2.65 -2.94
N ASP A 35 3.14 1.63 -3.58
CA ASP A 35 3.68 0.29 -3.46
C ASP A 35 3.58 -0.43 -4.81
N GLY A 36 4.20 -1.60 -4.92
CA GLY A 36 4.21 -2.35 -6.16
C GLY A 36 4.67 -3.78 -5.92
N PRO A 37 4.78 -4.60 -6.99
CA PRO A 37 5.17 -6.00 -6.86
C PRO A 37 6.63 -6.18 -6.46
N GLN A 38 7.46 -5.14 -6.65
CA GLN A 38 8.87 -5.14 -6.27
C GLN A 38 9.12 -4.04 -5.25
N PRO A 39 10.21 -4.12 -4.47
CA PRO A 39 10.58 -3.03 -3.56
C PRO A 39 10.71 -1.71 -4.31
N ILE A 40 10.24 -0.64 -3.70
CA ILE A 40 10.29 0.69 -4.30
C ILE A 40 11.68 1.27 -4.02
N ASP A 41 12.43 1.58 -5.09
CA ASP A 41 13.74 2.18 -4.95
C ASP A 41 13.69 3.71 -4.95
N LEU A 42 14.80 4.32 -4.57
CA LEU A 42 14.90 5.78 -4.49
C LEU A 42 14.72 6.43 -5.85
N GLN A 43 15.26 5.83 -6.91
CA GLN A 43 15.16 6.37 -8.26
C GLN A 43 13.70 6.47 -8.71
N THR A 44 12.89 5.47 -8.38
CA THR A 44 11.46 5.46 -8.68
C THR A 44 10.76 6.61 -7.96
N THR A 45 11.02 6.80 -6.67
CA THR A 45 10.39 7.90 -5.93
C THR A 45 10.81 9.26 -6.44
N VAL A 46 12.07 9.43 -6.83
CA VAL A 46 12.57 10.69 -7.42
C VAL A 46 11.88 10.97 -8.76
N SER A 47 11.76 9.96 -9.60
CA SER A 47 11.11 10.08 -10.90
C SER A 47 9.64 10.51 -10.76
N ILE A 48 8.91 9.88 -9.85
CA ILE A 48 7.51 10.22 -9.60
C ILE A 48 7.39 11.64 -9.04
N THR A 49 8.27 11.99 -8.11
CA THR A 49 8.29 13.34 -7.54
C THR A 49 8.42 14.40 -8.64
N LYS A 50 9.35 14.21 -9.56
CA LYS A 50 9.55 15.12 -10.68
C LYS A 50 8.33 15.19 -11.59
N THR A 51 7.75 14.04 -11.92
CA THR A 51 6.58 13.97 -12.79
C THR A 51 5.41 14.73 -12.20
N VAL A 52 5.10 14.50 -10.93
CA VAL A 52 3.99 15.16 -10.25
C VAL A 52 4.24 16.65 -10.10
N ARG A 53 5.45 17.03 -9.73
CA ARG A 53 5.82 18.44 -9.56
C ARG A 53 5.72 19.20 -10.86
N ASN A 54 6.24 18.63 -11.95
CA ASN A 54 6.27 19.28 -13.26
C ASN A 54 4.91 19.30 -13.96
N SER A 55 3.94 18.52 -13.49
CA SER A 55 2.60 18.49 -14.05
C SER A 55 1.80 19.77 -13.78
N GLY A 56 2.18 20.53 -12.76
CA GLY A 56 1.46 21.72 -12.34
C GLY A 56 0.22 21.43 -11.50
N LEU A 57 -0.11 20.15 -11.26
CA LEU A 57 -1.33 19.77 -10.54
C LEU A 57 -1.39 20.36 -9.14
N LEU A 58 -0.28 20.28 -8.39
CA LEU A 58 -0.25 20.80 -7.02
C LEU A 58 -0.09 22.32 -6.95
N ASP A 59 0.46 22.93 -7.99
CA ASP A 59 0.63 24.39 -8.03
C ASP A 59 -0.72 25.10 -8.00
N GLU A 60 -1.74 24.50 -8.59
CA GLU A 60 -3.09 25.06 -8.58
C GLU A 60 -3.73 25.00 -7.20
N MET A 61 -3.39 23.96 -6.42
CA MET A 61 -3.95 23.73 -5.09
C MET A 61 -3.18 24.48 -4.00
N TYR A 62 -1.88 24.64 -4.18
CA TYR A 62 -0.98 25.24 -3.21
C TYR A 62 -0.22 26.40 -3.85
N LYS A 63 -0.91 27.53 -4.03
CA LYS A 63 -0.38 28.68 -4.78
C LYS A 63 0.84 29.32 -4.15
N ASP A 64 0.99 29.20 -2.83
CA ASP A 64 2.11 29.77 -2.10
C ASP A 64 3.28 28.79 -1.94
N GLY A 65 3.21 27.66 -2.63
CA GLY A 65 4.25 26.63 -2.58
C GLY A 65 3.82 25.41 -1.78
N PHE A 66 4.56 24.32 -1.96
CA PHE A 66 4.26 23.07 -1.27
C PHE A 66 5.52 22.22 -1.16
N GLN A 67 5.47 21.28 -0.21
CA GLN A 67 6.46 20.20 -0.09
C GLN A 67 5.83 18.93 -0.62
N LEU A 68 6.58 18.16 -1.40
CA LEU A 68 6.12 16.90 -1.95
C LEU A 68 7.06 15.79 -1.53
N GLU A 69 6.50 14.74 -0.92
CA GLU A 69 7.24 13.54 -0.56
C GLU A 69 6.57 12.32 -1.20
N VAL A 70 7.36 11.49 -1.88
CA VAL A 70 6.89 10.21 -2.40
C VAL A 70 7.64 9.12 -1.67
N THR A 71 6.91 8.19 -1.06
CA THR A 71 7.48 7.16 -0.20
C THR A 71 6.75 5.84 -0.36
N SER A 72 7.28 4.79 0.23
CA SER A 72 6.63 3.47 0.29
C SER A 72 6.16 3.18 1.72
N PRO A 73 5.22 2.22 1.92
CA PRO A 73 4.82 1.84 3.26
C PRO A 73 5.99 1.26 4.05
N GLY A 74 6.02 1.52 5.36
CA GLY A 74 7.00 0.90 6.24
C GLY A 74 6.75 -0.60 6.42
N LEU A 75 7.73 -1.30 7.00
CA LEU A 75 7.63 -2.74 7.26
C LEU A 75 6.49 -3.08 8.21
N ASP A 76 6.14 -2.18 9.09
CA ASP A 76 5.07 -2.34 10.08
C ASP A 76 3.72 -1.80 9.60
N ALA A 77 3.64 -1.34 8.36
CA ALA A 77 2.39 -0.84 7.80
C ALA A 77 1.42 -1.99 7.49
N PRO A 78 0.10 -1.76 7.62
CA PRO A 78 -0.87 -2.82 7.31
C PRO A 78 -0.89 -3.17 5.82
N LEU A 79 -1.22 -4.43 5.53
CA LEU A 79 -1.45 -4.89 4.18
C LEU A 79 -2.90 -4.60 3.80
N THR A 80 -3.11 -3.75 2.81
CA THR A 80 -4.46 -3.29 2.44
C THR A 80 -4.81 -3.53 0.97
N HIS A 81 -3.86 -3.96 0.16
CA HIS A 81 -4.06 -4.16 -1.27
C HIS A 81 -3.52 -5.54 -1.69
N PRO A 82 -4.21 -6.23 -2.64
CA PRO A 82 -3.74 -7.56 -3.09
C PRO A 82 -2.28 -7.60 -3.53
N ILE A 83 -1.76 -6.52 -4.13
CA ILE A 83 -0.37 -6.49 -4.58
C ILE A 83 0.62 -6.60 -3.42
N GLN A 84 0.25 -6.12 -2.23
CA GLN A 84 1.08 -6.24 -1.04
C GLN A 84 1.13 -7.69 -0.55
N PHE A 85 0.03 -8.43 -0.69
CA PHE A 85 0.00 -9.85 -0.37
C PHE A 85 0.85 -10.65 -1.35
N LYS A 86 0.80 -10.31 -2.65
CA LYS A 86 1.64 -10.96 -3.66
C LYS A 86 3.12 -10.71 -3.40
N LYS A 87 3.48 -9.49 -3.06
CA LYS A 87 4.84 -9.07 -2.75
C LYS A 87 5.41 -9.84 -1.56
N ASN A 88 4.54 -10.20 -0.62
CA ASN A 88 4.92 -10.89 0.61
C ASN A 88 4.60 -12.38 0.58
N MET A 89 4.41 -12.96 -0.61
CA MET A 89 4.13 -14.39 -0.73
C MET A 89 5.23 -15.22 -0.07
N GLY A 90 4.81 -16.23 0.70
CA GLY A 90 5.72 -17.07 1.46
C GLY A 90 6.03 -16.53 2.87
N LYS A 91 5.63 -15.31 3.17
CA LYS A 91 5.84 -14.75 4.49
C LYS A 91 4.68 -15.04 5.42
N VAL A 92 4.96 -15.05 6.72
CA VAL A 92 3.96 -15.24 7.76
C VAL A 92 3.33 -13.90 8.09
N ILE A 93 2.02 -13.87 8.15
CA ILE A 93 1.26 -12.66 8.48
C ILE A 93 0.32 -12.91 9.65
N LYS A 94 -0.01 -11.83 10.33
CA LYS A 94 -1.04 -11.81 11.36
C LYS A 94 -2.27 -11.16 10.74
N VAL A 95 -3.36 -11.92 10.61
CA VAL A 95 -4.58 -11.46 9.95
C VAL A 95 -5.77 -11.60 10.91
N ARG A 96 -6.64 -10.60 10.90
CA ARG A 96 -7.90 -10.63 11.65
C ARG A 96 -9.04 -10.37 10.69
N ARG A 97 -10.04 -11.25 10.70
CA ARG A 97 -11.24 -11.08 9.90
C ARG A 97 -12.22 -10.14 10.60
N ILE A 98 -13.08 -9.52 9.79
CA ILE A 98 -14.15 -8.66 10.32
C ILE A 98 -15.04 -9.48 11.24
N GLY A 99 -15.29 -8.97 12.45
CA GLY A 99 -16.12 -9.62 13.44
C GLY A 99 -15.40 -10.60 14.36
N GLU A 100 -14.15 -10.92 14.10
CA GLU A 100 -13.36 -11.78 14.97
C GLU A 100 -12.61 -10.94 16.01
N LEU A 101 -12.52 -11.45 17.22
CA LEU A 101 -11.80 -10.78 18.31
C LEU A 101 -10.30 -11.03 18.28
N GLU A 102 -9.90 -12.18 17.75
CA GLU A 102 -8.51 -12.60 17.73
C GLU A 102 -7.97 -12.69 16.30
N SER A 103 -6.68 -12.47 16.19
CA SER A 103 -5.97 -12.62 14.92
C SER A 103 -5.50 -14.06 14.73
N SER A 104 -5.37 -14.47 13.47
CA SER A 104 -4.80 -15.76 13.10
C SER A 104 -3.43 -15.54 12.48
N ILE A 105 -2.53 -16.50 12.66
CA ILE A 105 -1.20 -16.48 12.09
C ILE A 105 -1.20 -17.46 10.90
N VAL A 106 -0.96 -16.93 9.70
CA VAL A 106 -0.92 -17.75 8.48
C VAL A 106 0.23 -17.33 7.58
N LYS A 107 0.69 -18.28 6.78
CA LYS A 107 1.67 -18.01 5.73
C LYS A 107 0.91 -17.73 4.44
N ILE A 108 1.31 -16.72 3.70
CA ILE A 108 0.69 -16.44 2.41
C ILE A 108 1.15 -17.51 1.43
N HIS A 109 0.22 -18.37 1.02
CA HIS A 109 0.52 -19.52 0.14
C HIS A 109 0.26 -19.18 -1.33
N ASP A 110 -0.85 -18.49 -1.61
CA ASP A 110 -1.22 -18.08 -2.97
C ASP A 110 -2.10 -16.84 -2.90
N VAL A 111 -2.04 -16.00 -3.92
CA VAL A 111 -2.81 -14.75 -3.96
C VAL A 111 -3.58 -14.68 -5.26
N LYS A 112 -4.88 -14.40 -5.16
CA LYS A 112 -5.80 -14.23 -6.29
C LYS A 112 -6.32 -12.81 -6.30
N ASP A 113 -7.19 -12.49 -7.25
CA ASP A 113 -7.69 -11.13 -7.43
C ASP A 113 -8.49 -10.61 -6.24
N LYS A 114 -9.32 -11.46 -5.62
CA LYS A 114 -10.23 -11.08 -4.55
C LYS A 114 -9.98 -11.81 -3.23
N SER A 115 -9.02 -12.73 -3.22
CA SER A 115 -8.78 -13.56 -2.06
C SER A 115 -7.33 -14.03 -2.03
N PHE A 116 -6.92 -14.59 -0.90
CA PHE A 116 -5.65 -15.30 -0.84
C PHE A 116 -5.82 -16.60 -0.04
N VAL A 117 -4.89 -17.52 -0.25
CA VAL A 117 -4.84 -18.77 0.50
C VAL A 117 -3.80 -18.63 1.60
N GLY A 118 -4.23 -18.76 2.84
CA GLY A 118 -3.34 -18.79 4.00
C GLY A 118 -3.09 -20.22 4.43
N LEU A 119 -1.85 -20.52 4.83
CA LEU A 119 -1.47 -21.82 5.33
C LEU A 119 -1.17 -21.67 6.82
N SER A 120 -1.93 -22.40 7.67
CA SER A 120 -1.70 -22.36 9.10
C SER A 120 -0.41 -23.08 9.46
N MET A 121 0.03 -22.90 10.70
CA MET A 121 1.23 -23.59 11.19
C MET A 121 1.06 -25.11 11.17
N ASP A 122 -0.18 -25.60 11.23
CA ASP A 122 -0.51 -27.02 11.15
C ASP A 122 -0.64 -27.54 9.74
N GLY A 123 -0.43 -26.68 8.72
CA GLY A 123 -0.50 -27.06 7.33
C GLY A 123 -1.91 -27.03 6.72
N VAL A 124 -2.88 -26.44 7.42
CA VAL A 124 -4.26 -26.33 6.93
C VAL A 124 -4.40 -25.09 6.05
N LYS A 125 -4.96 -25.26 4.86
CA LYS A 125 -5.22 -24.16 3.94
C LYS A 125 -6.55 -23.49 4.26
N SER A 126 -6.57 -22.15 4.23
CA SER A 126 -7.78 -21.36 4.41
C SER A 126 -7.88 -20.33 3.29
N HIS A 127 -9.08 -20.15 2.76
CA HIS A 127 -9.34 -19.11 1.75
C HIS A 127 -9.87 -17.88 2.48
N LEU A 128 -9.15 -16.76 2.35
CA LEU A 128 -9.52 -15.51 2.97
C LEU A 128 -9.82 -14.48 1.89
N GLN A 129 -11.02 -13.92 1.93
CA GLN A 129 -11.41 -12.89 0.99
C GLN A 129 -10.95 -11.53 1.50
N PHE A 130 -10.38 -10.71 0.61
CA PHE A 130 -9.86 -9.41 1.02
C PHE A 130 -10.95 -8.53 1.64
N ASP A 131 -12.18 -8.61 1.16
CA ASP A 131 -13.30 -7.84 1.70
C ASP A 131 -13.65 -8.22 3.14
N ASN A 132 -13.24 -9.37 3.60
CA ASN A 132 -13.53 -9.85 4.94
C ASN A 132 -12.37 -9.66 5.93
N ILE A 133 -11.32 -8.98 5.52
CA ILE A 133 -10.15 -8.74 6.35
C ILE A 133 -10.27 -7.39 7.03
N GLU A 134 -10.23 -7.38 8.36
CA GLU A 134 -10.19 -6.15 9.16
C GLU A 134 -8.79 -5.57 9.20
N SER A 135 -7.78 -6.43 9.43
CA SER A 135 -6.38 -6.01 9.50
C SER A 135 -5.46 -7.16 9.12
N ALA A 136 -4.33 -6.83 8.52
CA ALA A 136 -3.28 -7.80 8.18
C ALA A 136 -1.92 -7.12 8.26
N PHE A 137 -0.96 -7.77 8.92
CA PHE A 137 0.39 -7.27 9.10
C PHE A 137 1.39 -8.39 8.88
N VAL A 138 2.53 -8.08 8.27
CA VAL A 138 3.64 -9.04 8.19
C VAL A 138 4.17 -9.27 9.60
N GLU A 139 4.33 -10.55 9.98
CA GLU A 139 4.90 -10.91 11.26
C GLU A 139 6.41 -10.71 11.20
N ILE A 140 6.90 -9.75 11.97
CA ILE A 140 8.33 -9.42 11.99
C ILE A 140 8.98 -10.23 13.10
N LYS A 141 9.99 -11.04 12.73
CA LYS A 141 10.78 -11.80 13.70
C LYS A 141 12.13 -11.11 13.87
N TYR A 142 12.50 -10.90 15.10
CA TYR A 142 13.79 -10.35 15.47
C TYR A 142 14.74 -11.43 15.92
#